data_2f172d20979d6a4a46b950718d44acff
#
_entry.id   2f172d20979d6a4a46b950718d44acff
#
_cell.length_a   1.000
_cell.length_b   1.000
_cell.length_c   1.000
_cell.angle_alpha   90.00
_cell.angle_beta   90.00
_cell.angle_gamma   90.00
#
_symmetry.space_group_name_H-M   'P 1'
#
loop_
_entity.id
_entity.type
_entity.pdbx_description
1 polymer ?
#
loop_
_entity_poly.entity_id
_entity_poly.type
_entity_poly.pdbx_seq_one_letter_code
_entity_poly.pdbx_strand_id
1 'polypeptide(L)'
;MNIVCDKSLLSAAIDGVSRAVTLRSSIPALEGILLKADGFQLTLTGYDLEMAITTTIEANVREPGEIVLSAKLLGDMVRRLPVGEVTITTGDGGNATIKGGVAEFDILAMSAADYPDLPNPGADRTLCLKAGTLRDMIEKTLYAVSQDDKKPAHTGELFAIEEDKLTVVALDGYRLAIV
;
A
#
# COMPACT_ATOMS: atom_id res chain seq x y z
N MET A 1 -17.65 -10.12 6.39
CA MET A 1 -16.36 -10.65 5.84
C MET A 1 -15.78 -11.67 6.80
N ASN A 2 -15.32 -12.82 6.29
CA ASN A 2 -14.62 -13.82 7.09
C ASN A 2 -13.51 -14.45 6.22
N ILE A 3 -12.26 -14.29 6.65
CA ILE A 3 -11.09 -14.78 5.92
C ILE A 3 -10.09 -15.47 6.82
N VAL A 4 -9.30 -16.38 6.24
CA VAL A 4 -8.13 -17.00 6.88
C VAL A 4 -6.94 -16.87 5.92
N CYS A 5 -5.81 -16.37 6.40
CA CYS A 5 -4.59 -16.23 5.61
C CYS A 5 -3.33 -16.51 6.45
N ASP A 6 -2.19 -16.67 5.80
CA ASP A 6 -0.90 -16.82 6.49
C ASP A 6 -0.45 -15.49 7.11
N LYS A 7 0.01 -15.55 8.37
CA LYS A 7 0.48 -14.37 9.11
C LYS A 7 1.64 -13.66 8.42
N SER A 8 2.58 -14.42 7.84
CA SER A 8 3.80 -13.84 7.26
C SER A 8 3.46 -13.05 5.99
N LEU A 9 2.55 -13.62 5.15
CA LEU A 9 2.04 -12.93 3.96
C LEU A 9 1.26 -11.68 4.34
N LEU A 10 0.38 -11.79 5.33
CA LEU A 10 -0.41 -10.65 5.82
C LEU A 10 0.49 -9.55 6.38
N SER A 11 1.48 -9.89 7.21
CA SER A 11 2.41 -8.92 7.79
C SER A 11 3.23 -8.20 6.71
N ALA A 12 3.76 -8.94 5.74
CA ALA A 12 4.52 -8.34 4.63
C ALA A 12 3.64 -7.42 3.76
N ALA A 13 2.39 -7.80 3.49
CA ALA A 13 1.45 -6.99 2.75
C ALA A 13 1.10 -5.70 3.50
N ILE A 14 0.81 -5.78 4.81
CA ILE A 14 0.55 -4.61 5.66
C ILE A 14 1.74 -3.66 5.67
N ASP A 15 2.97 -4.17 5.87
CA ASP A 15 4.18 -3.35 5.89
C ASP A 15 4.43 -2.66 4.54
N GLY A 16 4.10 -3.33 3.42
CA GLY A 16 4.17 -2.79 2.08
C GLY A 16 3.21 -1.62 1.87
N VAL A 17 1.91 -1.84 2.10
CA VAL A 17 0.87 -0.84 1.83
C VAL A 17 0.86 0.30 2.84
N SER A 18 1.37 0.09 4.06
CA SER A 18 1.45 1.13 5.10
C SER A 18 2.34 2.31 4.70
N ARG A 19 3.19 2.15 3.69
CA ARG A 19 4.03 3.24 3.14
C ARG A 19 3.22 4.30 2.39
N ALA A 20 2.03 3.93 1.93
CA ALA A 20 1.08 4.83 1.29
C ALA A 20 -0.09 5.19 2.23
N VAL A 21 0.09 5.08 3.54
CA VAL A 21 -0.92 5.49 4.52
C VAL A 21 -0.43 6.74 5.25
N THR A 22 -1.26 7.77 5.27
CA THR A 22 -0.96 8.98 6.03
C THR A 22 -1.24 8.80 7.52
N LEU A 23 -0.41 9.42 8.37
CA LEU A 23 -0.59 9.36 9.83
C LEU A 23 -1.63 10.36 10.35
N ARG A 24 -1.96 11.38 9.55
CA ARG A 24 -2.94 12.42 9.87
C ARG A 24 -3.62 12.86 8.60
N SER A 25 -4.90 12.58 8.47
CA SER A 25 -5.71 12.98 7.33
C SER A 25 -6.99 13.69 7.79
N SER A 26 -7.48 14.58 6.93
CA SER A 26 -8.86 15.11 7.07
C SER A 26 -9.92 14.05 6.75
N ILE A 27 -9.54 12.96 6.09
CA ILE A 27 -10.36 11.80 5.78
C ILE A 27 -9.86 10.64 6.65
N PRO A 28 -10.57 10.27 7.75
CA PRO A 28 -10.12 9.24 8.69
C PRO A 28 -9.83 7.88 8.03
N ALA A 29 -10.57 7.51 6.98
CA ALA A 29 -10.37 6.26 6.27
C ALA A 29 -8.96 6.12 5.67
N LEU A 30 -8.28 7.23 5.30
CA LEU A 30 -6.92 7.23 4.76
C LEU A 30 -5.82 6.97 5.81
N GLU A 31 -6.16 6.98 7.10
CA GLU A 31 -5.27 6.49 8.17
C GLU A 31 -5.33 4.96 8.32
N GLY A 32 -6.17 4.32 7.51
CA GLY A 32 -6.40 2.89 7.47
C GLY A 32 -5.90 2.23 6.20
N ILE A 33 -5.97 0.90 6.22
CA ILE A 33 -5.77 0.04 5.07
C ILE A 33 -7.13 -0.49 4.66
N LEU A 34 -7.50 -0.33 3.39
CA LEU A 34 -8.66 -0.98 2.81
C LEU A 34 -8.34 -2.46 2.59
N LEU A 35 -9.13 -3.32 3.18
CA LEU A 35 -9.09 -4.77 3.03
C LEU A 35 -10.29 -5.19 2.17
N LYS A 36 -10.05 -5.85 1.05
CA LYS A 36 -11.08 -6.41 0.18
C LYS A 36 -10.84 -7.89 -0.01
N ALA A 37 -11.79 -8.69 0.44
CA ALA A 37 -11.77 -10.15 0.33
C ALA A 37 -12.76 -10.61 -0.75
N ASP A 38 -12.24 -11.30 -1.77
CA ASP A 38 -13.03 -11.85 -2.86
C ASP A 38 -12.37 -13.10 -3.43
N GLY A 39 -13.19 -14.09 -3.81
CA GLY A 39 -12.71 -15.37 -4.36
C GLY A 39 -11.75 -16.09 -3.40
N PHE A 40 -10.47 -16.18 -3.74
CA PHE A 40 -9.42 -16.79 -2.92
C PHE A 40 -8.32 -15.80 -2.56
N GLN A 41 -8.64 -14.51 -2.53
CA GLN A 41 -7.66 -13.45 -2.38
C GLN A 41 -8.11 -12.41 -1.37
N LEU A 42 -7.13 -11.86 -0.65
CA LEU A 42 -7.26 -10.65 0.14
C LEU A 42 -6.40 -9.56 -0.50
N THR A 43 -7.04 -8.49 -0.93
CA THR A 43 -6.38 -7.29 -1.46
C THR A 43 -6.31 -6.25 -0.35
N LEU A 44 -5.11 -5.76 -0.10
CA LEU A 44 -4.83 -4.66 0.83
C LEU A 44 -4.46 -3.41 0.02
N THR A 45 -5.00 -2.26 0.39
CA THR A 45 -4.70 -0.99 -0.27
C THR A 45 -4.42 0.09 0.77
N GLY A 46 -3.29 0.78 0.63
CA GLY A 46 -2.96 2.03 1.30
C GLY A 46 -3.01 3.17 0.28
N TYR A 47 -3.53 4.34 0.68
CA TYR A 47 -3.67 5.51 -0.19
C TYR A 47 -3.60 6.80 0.64
N ASP A 48 -2.84 7.79 0.18
CA ASP A 48 -2.67 9.09 0.81
C ASP A 48 -3.10 10.29 -0.07
N LEU A 49 -3.83 10.02 -1.18
CA LEU A 49 -4.25 10.92 -2.26
C LEU A 49 -3.16 11.24 -3.30
N GLU A 50 -1.89 11.01 -3.00
CA GLU A 50 -0.78 11.21 -3.93
C GLU A 50 -0.23 9.88 -4.43
N MET A 51 -0.15 8.90 -3.54
CA MET A 51 0.40 7.58 -3.81
C MET A 51 -0.56 6.48 -3.31
N ALA A 52 -0.77 5.46 -4.13
CA ALA A 52 -1.48 4.25 -3.72
C ALA A 52 -0.58 3.03 -3.88
N ILE A 53 -0.60 2.15 -2.88
CA ILE A 53 0.05 0.84 -2.93
C ILE A 53 -1.01 -0.22 -2.70
N THR A 54 -1.11 -1.15 -3.63
CA THR A 54 -2.01 -2.30 -3.53
C THR A 54 -1.21 -3.59 -3.55
N THR A 55 -1.53 -4.50 -2.64
CA THR A 55 -0.92 -5.82 -2.54
C THR A 55 -2.01 -6.86 -2.39
N THR A 56 -1.93 -7.94 -3.16
CA THR A 56 -2.87 -9.07 -3.09
C THR A 56 -2.14 -10.29 -2.57
N ILE A 57 -2.75 -10.98 -1.60
CA ILE A 57 -2.26 -12.23 -1.03
C ILE A 57 -3.31 -13.32 -1.14
N GLU A 58 -2.88 -14.57 -1.13
CA GLU A 58 -3.77 -15.73 -1.05
C GLU A 58 -4.47 -15.76 0.31
N ALA A 59 -5.78 -15.99 0.30
CA ALA A 59 -6.59 -16.12 1.49
C ALA A 59 -7.76 -17.10 1.26
N ASN A 60 -8.11 -17.85 2.28
CA ASN A 60 -9.33 -18.64 2.28
C ASN A 60 -10.50 -17.71 2.68
N VAL A 61 -11.23 -17.23 1.68
CA VAL A 61 -12.37 -16.33 1.87
C VAL A 61 -13.63 -17.16 2.10
N ARG A 62 -14.11 -17.19 3.34
CA ARG A 62 -15.36 -17.85 3.70
C ARG A 62 -16.58 -16.96 3.43
N GLU A 63 -16.42 -15.67 3.69
CA GLU A 63 -17.42 -14.65 3.40
C GLU A 63 -16.72 -13.43 2.78
N PRO A 64 -17.07 -13.07 1.54
CA PRO A 64 -16.50 -11.90 0.89
C PRO A 64 -16.93 -10.61 1.60
N GLY A 65 -16.21 -9.53 1.34
CA GLY A 65 -16.53 -8.22 1.89
C GLY A 65 -15.34 -7.29 1.91
N GLU A 66 -15.58 -6.06 2.36
CA GLU A 66 -14.57 -5.02 2.41
C GLU A 66 -14.72 -4.18 3.67
N ILE A 67 -13.60 -3.81 4.27
CA ILE A 67 -13.52 -2.95 5.45
C ILE A 67 -12.25 -2.13 5.43
N VAL A 68 -12.23 -1.05 6.21
CA VAL A 68 -11.01 -0.28 6.47
C VAL A 68 -10.61 -0.45 7.94
N LEU A 69 -9.35 -0.84 8.17
CA LEU A 69 -8.77 -0.99 9.50
C LEU A 69 -7.60 -0.03 9.67
N SER A 70 -7.46 0.56 10.87
CA SER A 70 -6.31 1.41 11.20
C SER A 70 -5.00 0.69 10.87
N ALA A 71 -4.18 1.26 9.99
CA ALA A 71 -2.93 0.67 9.55
C ALA A 71 -1.98 0.39 10.70
N LYS A 72 -1.87 1.34 11.62
CA LYS A 72 -1.02 1.21 12.81
C LYS A 72 -1.48 0.08 13.72
N LEU A 73 -2.76 0.05 14.08
CA LEU A 73 -3.29 -0.97 14.99
C LEU A 73 -3.24 -2.36 14.37
N LEU A 74 -3.66 -2.49 13.10
CA LEU A 74 -3.60 -3.76 12.37
C LEU A 74 -2.17 -4.31 12.31
N GLY A 75 -1.20 -3.46 11.95
CA GLY A 75 0.21 -3.85 11.89
C GLY A 75 0.76 -4.26 13.26
N ASP A 76 0.44 -3.52 14.33
CA ASP A 76 0.89 -3.83 15.68
C ASP A 76 0.29 -5.13 16.21
N MET A 77 -0.98 -5.41 15.92
CA MET A 77 -1.66 -6.64 16.31
C MET A 77 -1.08 -7.84 15.55
N VAL A 78 -1.00 -7.77 14.21
CA VAL A 78 -0.53 -8.88 13.38
C VAL A 78 0.94 -9.23 13.70
N ARG A 79 1.80 -8.25 13.97
CA ARG A 79 3.19 -8.54 14.39
C ARG A 79 3.27 -9.35 15.68
N ARG A 80 2.34 -9.14 16.63
CA ARG A 80 2.31 -9.83 17.93
C ARG A 80 1.65 -11.20 17.91
N LEU A 81 0.91 -11.54 16.83
CA LEU A 81 0.33 -12.87 16.68
C LEU A 81 1.43 -13.93 16.53
N PRO A 82 1.20 -15.18 16.97
CA PRO A 82 2.09 -16.30 16.70
C PRO A 82 2.18 -16.58 15.18
N VAL A 83 3.20 -17.32 14.79
CA VAL A 83 3.34 -17.83 13.41
C VAL A 83 2.20 -18.80 13.11
N GLY A 84 1.65 -18.75 11.90
CA GLY A 84 0.58 -19.61 11.44
C GLY A 84 -0.55 -18.83 10.77
N GLU A 85 -1.76 -19.36 10.88
CA GLU A 85 -2.95 -18.77 10.28
C GLU A 85 -3.50 -17.62 11.12
N VAL A 86 -3.96 -16.59 10.43
CA VAL A 86 -4.70 -15.46 10.98
C VAL A 86 -6.10 -15.44 10.40
N THR A 87 -7.09 -15.36 11.28
CA THR A 87 -8.49 -15.18 10.89
C THR A 87 -8.90 -13.75 11.13
N ILE A 88 -9.55 -13.12 10.15
CA ILE A 88 -10.17 -11.80 10.29
C ILE A 88 -11.66 -11.94 10.02
N THR A 89 -12.48 -11.55 10.99
CA THR A 89 -13.94 -11.56 10.88
C THR A 89 -14.52 -10.19 11.18
N THR A 90 -15.56 -9.80 10.45
CA THR A 90 -16.35 -8.60 10.75
C THR A 90 -17.66 -9.00 11.41
N GLY A 91 -17.98 -8.37 12.54
CA GLY A 91 -19.26 -8.50 13.22
C GLY A 91 -20.26 -7.42 12.84
N ASP A 92 -21.50 -7.57 13.27
CA ASP A 92 -22.64 -6.66 12.98
C ASP A 92 -22.48 -5.25 13.62
N GLY A 93 -21.51 -5.07 14.51
CA GLY A 93 -21.30 -3.83 15.28
C GLY A 93 -20.25 -2.86 14.73
N GLY A 94 -19.77 -3.04 13.48
CA GLY A 94 -18.69 -2.21 12.95
C GLY A 94 -17.31 -2.53 13.53
N ASN A 95 -17.16 -3.68 14.18
CA ASN A 95 -15.89 -4.17 14.71
C ASN A 95 -15.34 -5.30 13.82
N ALA A 96 -14.04 -5.43 13.80
CA ALA A 96 -13.35 -6.58 13.24
C ALA A 96 -12.60 -7.32 14.34
N THR A 97 -12.68 -8.64 14.35
CA THR A 97 -11.93 -9.51 15.26
C THR A 97 -10.80 -10.17 14.50
N ILE A 98 -9.57 -10.06 15.02
CA ILE A 98 -8.36 -10.64 14.47
C ILE A 98 -7.87 -11.73 15.42
N LYS A 99 -7.82 -12.98 14.93
CA LYS A 99 -7.40 -14.15 15.72
C LYS A 99 -6.16 -14.81 15.13
N GLY A 100 -5.25 -15.24 16.02
CA GLY A 100 -4.11 -16.07 15.64
C GLY A 100 -3.64 -16.89 16.84
N GLY A 101 -3.67 -18.23 16.72
CA GLY A 101 -3.43 -19.12 17.85
C GLY A 101 -4.40 -18.88 18.99
N VAL A 102 -3.88 -18.55 20.18
CA VAL A 102 -4.71 -18.23 21.36
C VAL A 102 -4.99 -16.72 21.53
N ALA A 103 -4.38 -15.88 20.68
CA ALA A 103 -4.55 -14.43 20.76
C ALA A 103 -5.76 -13.98 19.94
N GLU A 104 -6.53 -13.06 20.49
CA GLU A 104 -7.70 -12.45 19.89
C GLU A 104 -7.70 -10.95 20.17
N PHE A 105 -7.94 -10.15 19.14
CA PHE A 105 -8.02 -8.69 19.22
C PHE A 105 -9.29 -8.20 18.53
N ASP A 106 -9.96 -7.27 19.17
CA ASP A 106 -11.07 -6.53 18.56
C ASP A 106 -10.59 -5.12 18.18
N ILE A 107 -10.93 -4.69 16.98
CA ILE A 107 -10.58 -3.40 16.43
C ILE A 107 -11.81 -2.76 15.79
N LEU A 108 -11.99 -1.46 16.00
CA LEU A 108 -13.04 -0.72 15.32
C LEU A 108 -12.71 -0.64 13.81
N ALA A 109 -13.66 -1.06 13.00
CA ALA A 109 -13.60 -0.98 11.55
C ALA A 109 -14.31 0.27 11.05
N MET A 110 -13.84 0.84 9.96
CA MET A 110 -14.50 1.89 9.20
C MET A 110 -15.13 1.31 7.94
N SER A 111 -16.18 1.97 7.44
CA SER A 111 -16.82 1.56 6.19
C SER A 111 -15.88 1.70 5.00
N ALA A 112 -15.84 0.71 4.12
CA ALA A 112 -15.12 0.82 2.86
C ALA A 112 -15.70 1.91 1.95
N ALA A 113 -16.99 2.26 2.10
CA ALA A 113 -17.62 3.35 1.36
C ALA A 113 -17.03 4.75 1.68
N ASP A 114 -16.37 4.89 2.85
CA ASP A 114 -15.69 6.13 3.24
C ASP A 114 -14.27 6.22 2.66
N TYR A 115 -13.77 5.15 2.03
CA TYR A 115 -12.45 5.11 1.42
C TYR A 115 -12.53 5.71 0.00
N PRO A 116 -11.70 6.72 -0.32
CA PRO A 116 -11.74 7.34 -1.64
C PRO A 116 -11.40 6.36 -2.76
N ASP A 117 -12.07 6.51 -3.89
CA ASP A 117 -11.75 5.75 -5.10
C ASP A 117 -10.33 6.02 -5.55
N LEU A 118 -9.64 4.95 -5.95
CA LEU A 118 -8.30 5.07 -6.52
C LEU A 118 -8.40 5.65 -7.93
N PRO A 119 -7.58 6.65 -8.29
CA PRO A 119 -7.54 7.14 -9.65
C PRO A 119 -7.11 6.02 -10.60
N ASN A 120 -7.88 5.83 -11.67
CA ASN A 120 -7.49 4.94 -12.75
C ASN A 120 -6.61 5.74 -13.73
N PRO A 121 -5.31 5.47 -13.83
CA PRO A 121 -4.40 6.23 -14.67
C PRO A 121 -4.67 6.08 -16.18
N GLY A 122 -5.55 5.17 -16.61
CA GLY A 122 -5.89 4.99 -18.02
C GLY A 122 -4.66 4.78 -18.89
N ALA A 123 -3.82 3.80 -18.56
CA ALA A 123 -2.53 3.61 -19.22
C ALA A 123 -2.71 3.11 -20.67
N ASP A 124 -2.46 3.97 -21.65
CA ASP A 124 -2.41 3.61 -23.08
C ASP A 124 -1.09 2.93 -23.47
N ARG A 125 -0.07 3.04 -22.62
CA ARG A 125 1.28 2.49 -22.86
C ARG A 125 1.81 1.82 -21.61
N THR A 126 2.52 0.72 -21.79
CA THR A 126 3.12 -0.07 -20.71
C THR A 126 4.63 -0.18 -20.95
N LEU A 127 5.41 0.06 -19.91
CA LEU A 127 6.85 -0.17 -19.88
C LEU A 127 7.13 -1.38 -18.98
N CYS A 128 7.89 -2.34 -19.50
CA CYS A 128 8.33 -3.51 -18.73
C CYS A 128 9.83 -3.50 -18.53
N LEU A 129 10.28 -3.46 -17.28
CA LEU A 129 11.69 -3.40 -16.89
C LEU A 129 12.02 -4.48 -15.86
N LYS A 130 13.29 -4.87 -15.80
CA LYS A 130 13.80 -5.64 -14.66
C LYS A 130 13.84 -4.74 -13.43
N ALA A 131 13.30 -5.21 -12.30
CA ALA A 131 13.26 -4.44 -11.04
C ALA A 131 14.66 -3.96 -10.61
N GLY A 132 15.71 -4.78 -10.77
CA GLY A 132 17.10 -4.39 -10.48
C GLY A 132 17.57 -3.21 -11.33
N THR A 133 17.27 -3.21 -12.64
CA THR A 133 17.65 -2.10 -13.54
C THR A 133 16.97 -0.80 -13.12
N LEU A 134 15.66 -0.84 -12.85
CA LEU A 134 14.93 0.34 -12.39
C LEU A 134 15.49 0.87 -11.07
N ARG A 135 15.74 -0.03 -10.11
CA ARG A 135 16.34 0.32 -8.83
C ARG A 135 17.69 1.02 -9.00
N ASP A 136 18.59 0.44 -9.81
CA ASP A 136 19.92 1.02 -10.07
C ASP A 136 19.84 2.42 -10.70
N MET A 137 18.86 2.65 -11.59
CA MET A 137 18.63 3.95 -12.21
C MET A 137 18.19 4.97 -11.16
N ILE A 138 17.21 4.63 -10.32
CA ILE A 138 16.74 5.49 -9.23
C ILE A 138 17.86 5.78 -8.24
N GLU A 139 18.62 4.79 -7.77
CA GLU A 139 19.71 5.00 -6.82
C GLU A 139 20.81 5.93 -7.36
N LYS A 140 21.02 5.95 -8.68
CA LYS A 140 22.01 6.82 -9.33
C LYS A 140 21.54 8.25 -9.55
N THR A 141 20.26 8.54 -9.46
CA THR A 141 19.69 9.86 -9.74
C THR A 141 19.05 10.52 -8.51
N LEU A 142 18.50 9.74 -7.59
CA LEU A 142 17.74 10.20 -6.43
C LEU A 142 18.48 11.25 -5.56
N TYR A 143 19.81 11.18 -5.46
CA TYR A 143 20.60 12.15 -4.69
C TYR A 143 20.56 13.57 -5.26
N ALA A 144 20.18 13.74 -6.53
CA ALA A 144 20.07 15.03 -7.20
C ALA A 144 18.64 15.60 -7.18
N VAL A 145 17.68 14.95 -6.56
CA VAL A 145 16.32 15.45 -6.37
C VAL A 145 16.31 16.60 -5.37
N SER A 146 15.56 17.66 -5.67
CA SER A 146 15.39 18.82 -4.78
C SER A 146 14.49 18.49 -3.59
N GLN A 147 14.76 19.14 -2.46
CA GLN A 147 13.87 19.14 -1.30
C GLN A 147 13.07 20.44 -1.17
N ASP A 148 13.17 21.35 -2.15
CA ASP A 148 12.47 22.63 -2.17
C ASP A 148 11.11 22.50 -2.86
N ASP A 149 10.03 22.48 -2.07
CA ASP A 149 8.65 22.36 -2.55
C ASP A 149 8.16 23.55 -3.40
N LYS A 150 8.94 24.66 -3.43
CA LYS A 150 8.63 25.80 -4.32
C LYS A 150 8.81 25.47 -5.79
N LYS A 151 9.52 24.39 -6.08
CA LYS A 151 9.72 23.88 -7.44
C LYS A 151 9.30 22.42 -7.52
N PRO A 152 7.99 22.10 -7.52
CA PRO A 152 7.49 20.73 -7.42
C PRO A 152 8.05 19.78 -8.48
N ALA A 153 8.30 20.27 -9.72
CA ALA A 153 8.89 19.46 -10.78
C ALA A 153 10.33 18.96 -10.48
N HIS A 154 11.02 19.58 -9.52
CA HIS A 154 12.37 19.18 -9.12
C HIS A 154 12.37 18.24 -7.91
N THR A 155 11.23 18.06 -7.23
CA THR A 155 11.12 17.16 -6.06
C THR A 155 10.92 15.70 -6.43
N GLY A 156 10.96 15.39 -7.73
CA GLY A 156 10.88 14.03 -8.27
C GLY A 156 11.92 13.78 -9.36
N GLU A 157 11.95 12.55 -9.83
CA GLU A 157 12.74 12.13 -10.97
C GLU A 157 11.87 12.14 -12.24
N LEU A 158 12.41 12.68 -13.34
CA LEU A 158 11.78 12.61 -14.66
C LEU A 158 12.11 11.27 -15.31
N PHE A 159 11.10 10.52 -15.68
CA PHE A 159 11.19 9.33 -16.51
C PHE A 159 10.85 9.69 -17.95
N ALA A 160 11.86 9.88 -18.79
CA ALA A 160 11.68 10.16 -20.20
C ALA A 160 11.77 8.84 -20.99
N ILE A 161 10.68 8.50 -21.69
CA ILE A 161 10.58 7.28 -22.49
C ILE A 161 10.53 7.68 -23.95
N GLU A 162 11.56 7.32 -24.70
CA GLU A 162 11.70 7.57 -26.13
C GLU A 162 11.95 6.23 -26.83
N GLU A 163 11.02 5.80 -27.66
CA GLU A 163 11.09 4.51 -28.35
C GLU A 163 11.41 3.35 -27.39
N ASP A 164 12.62 2.79 -27.46
CA ASP A 164 13.09 1.66 -26.64
C ASP A 164 14.02 2.10 -25.50
N LYS A 165 14.13 3.41 -25.24
CA LYS A 165 15.04 3.98 -24.28
C LYS A 165 14.27 4.62 -23.11
N LEU A 166 14.65 4.27 -21.88
CA LEU A 166 14.28 4.97 -20.67
C LEU A 166 15.47 5.81 -20.20
N THR A 167 15.24 7.09 -19.99
CA THR A 167 16.20 8.00 -19.36
C THR A 167 15.61 8.52 -18.08
N VAL A 168 16.34 8.39 -16.97
CA VAL A 168 15.94 8.95 -15.66
C VAL A 168 16.79 10.18 -15.37
N VAL A 169 16.14 11.29 -15.03
CA VAL A 169 16.78 12.58 -14.78
C VAL A 169 16.32 13.17 -13.46
N ALA A 170 17.27 13.65 -12.66
CA ALA A 170 16.99 14.43 -11.45
C ALA A 170 17.86 15.69 -11.40
N LEU A 171 17.32 16.79 -10.88
CA LEU A 171 18.06 18.04 -10.72
C LEU A 171 17.53 18.88 -9.54
N ASP A 172 18.40 19.63 -8.87
CA ASP A 172 18.04 20.57 -7.79
C ASP A 172 18.45 22.03 -8.06
N GLY A 173 18.96 22.32 -9.27
CA GLY A 173 19.46 23.62 -9.67
C GLY A 173 20.98 23.82 -9.43
N TYR A 174 21.63 22.92 -8.69
CA TYR A 174 23.09 22.92 -8.46
C TYR A 174 23.76 21.70 -9.08
N ARG A 175 23.06 20.60 -9.19
CA ARG A 175 23.54 19.34 -9.73
C ARG A 175 22.46 18.70 -10.60
N LEU A 176 22.90 17.88 -11.53
CA LEU A 176 22.09 17.13 -12.48
C LEU A 176 22.62 15.71 -12.55
N ALA A 177 21.74 14.73 -12.41
CA ALA A 177 22.04 13.33 -12.63
C ALA A 177 21.20 12.80 -13.78
N ILE A 178 21.81 12.03 -14.68
CA ILE A 178 21.17 11.42 -15.85
C ILE A 178 21.67 9.98 -16.00
N VAL A 179 20.76 9.05 -16.17
CA VAL A 179 21.05 7.63 -16.43
C VAL A 179 20.18 7.10 -17.57
#